data_7625b0a42256360392c8a7132162be81
#
_entry.id   7625b0a42256360392c8a7132162be81
#
_cell.length_a   1.000
_cell.length_b   1.000
_cell.length_c   1.000
_cell.angle_alpha   90.00
_cell.angle_beta   90.00
_cell.angle_gamma   90.00
#
_symmetry.space_group_name_H-M   'P 1'
#
loop_
_entity.id
_entity.type
_entity.pdbx_description
1 polymer ?
#
loop_
_entity_poly.entity_id
_entity_poly.type
_entity_poly.pdbx_seq_one_letter_code
_entity_poly.pdbx_strand_id
1 'polypeptide(L)' 'MSKIKIESEISGIVFKIETKVGEKINENTVIMILESMKMEFPVLSKKSGIVKELLVSEEDVISEGQILAVVEN' A
#
# COMPACT_ATOMS: atom_id res chain seq x y z
N MET A 1 -4.52 7.11 19.08
CA MET A 1 -4.68 6.65 17.72
C MET A 1 -3.34 6.51 17.05
N SER A 2 -3.10 5.37 16.45
CA SER A 2 -1.81 5.03 15.90
C SER A 2 -1.82 5.15 14.39
N LYS A 3 -0.75 5.69 13.85
CA LYS A 3 -0.52 5.70 12.41
C LYS A 3 0.44 4.58 12.08
N ILE A 4 0.09 3.82 11.07
CA ILE A 4 0.87 2.67 10.64
C ILE A 4 1.35 2.94 9.23
N LYS A 5 2.66 2.88 9.04
CA LYS A 5 3.26 3.08 7.73
C LYS A 5 3.34 1.74 7.02
N ILE A 6 2.85 1.71 5.80
CA ILE A 6 2.87 0.50 4.98
C ILE A 6 4.05 0.63 4.03
N GLU A 7 5.05 -0.23 4.21
CA GLU A 7 6.27 -0.19 3.41
C GLU A 7 6.23 -1.25 2.33
N SER A 8 6.93 -0.98 1.25
CA SER A 8 7.09 -1.96 0.19
C SER A 8 8.12 -2.99 0.60
N GLU A 9 7.79 -4.26 0.40
CA GLU A 9 8.72 -5.36 0.67
C GLU A 9 9.58 -5.69 -0.54
N ILE A 10 9.30 -5.06 -1.68
CA ILE A 10 10.01 -5.34 -2.92
C ILE A 10 10.27 -4.04 -3.68
N SER A 11 11.19 -4.11 -4.63
CA SER A 11 11.36 -3.05 -5.62
C SER A 11 10.55 -3.44 -6.85
N GLY A 12 9.86 -2.47 -7.43
CA GLY A 12 9.02 -2.75 -8.59
C GLY A 12 8.24 -1.53 -8.99
N ILE A 13 7.05 -1.77 -9.54
CA ILE A 13 6.18 -0.72 -10.06
C ILE A 13 4.81 -0.88 -9.44
N VAL A 14 4.15 0.24 -9.13
CA VAL A 14 2.77 0.20 -8.65
C VAL A 14 1.87 -0.15 -9.83
N PHE A 15 1.29 -1.35 -9.79
CA PHE A 15 0.45 -1.83 -10.88
C PHE A 15 -0.97 -1.27 -10.76
N LYS A 16 -1.53 -1.34 -9.55
CA LYS A 16 -2.90 -0.88 -9.33
C LYS A 16 -3.09 -0.50 -7.87
N ILE A 17 -3.78 0.62 -7.64
CA ILE A 17 -4.13 1.04 -6.28
C ILE A 17 -5.59 0.64 -6.05
N GLU A 18 -5.82 -0.18 -5.02
CA GLU A 18 -7.14 -0.76 -4.76
C GLU A 18 -7.95 0.00 -3.71
N THR A 19 -7.33 0.98 -3.05
CA THR A 19 -8.00 1.75 -2.01
C THR A 19 -7.85 3.22 -2.29
N LYS A 20 -8.54 4.04 -1.49
CA LYS A 20 -8.43 5.49 -1.63
C LYS A 20 -8.37 6.11 -0.24
N VAL A 21 -7.85 7.33 -0.18
CA VAL A 21 -7.75 8.09 1.06
C VAL A 21 -9.16 8.26 1.64
N GLY A 22 -9.27 7.99 2.93
CA GLY A 22 -10.54 8.06 3.63
C GLY A 22 -11.28 6.74 3.72
N GLU A 23 -10.82 5.73 3.00
CA GLU A 23 -11.49 4.43 2.99
C GLU A 23 -11.22 3.68 4.28
N LYS A 24 -12.27 3.06 4.82
CA LYS A 24 -12.14 2.21 6.00
C LYS A 24 -11.77 0.81 5.53
N ILE A 25 -10.71 0.26 6.10
CA ILE A 25 -10.20 -1.05 5.69
C ILE A 25 -10.00 -1.96 6.88
N ASN A 26 -9.93 -3.23 6.60
CA ASN A 26 -9.68 -4.26 7.61
C ASN A 26 -8.26 -4.76 7.50
N GLU A 27 -7.84 -5.51 8.51
CA GLU A 27 -6.56 -6.23 8.45
C GLU A 27 -6.60 -7.15 7.22
N ASN A 28 -5.48 -7.17 6.49
CA ASN A 28 -5.31 -7.98 5.27
C ASN A 28 -6.09 -7.48 4.04
N THR A 29 -6.70 -6.29 4.12
CA THR A 29 -7.26 -5.66 2.93
C THR A 29 -6.11 -5.36 1.96
N VAL A 30 -6.31 -5.63 0.68
CA VAL A 30 -5.32 -5.30 -0.35
C VAL A 30 -5.37 -3.80 -0.59
N ILE A 31 -4.29 -3.11 -0.26
CA ILE A 31 -4.19 -1.66 -0.44
C ILE A 31 -3.82 -1.32 -1.87
N MET A 32 -2.88 -2.05 -2.42
CA MET A 32 -2.45 -1.88 -3.80
C MET A 32 -1.73 -3.14 -4.25
N ILE A 33 -1.51 -3.24 -5.55
CA ILE A 33 -0.80 -4.36 -6.15
C ILE A 33 0.45 -3.83 -6.81
N LEU A 34 1.57 -4.46 -6.52
CA LEU A 34 2.86 -4.12 -7.10
C LEU A 34 3.22 -5.17 -8.14
N GLU A 35 4.02 -4.78 -9.13
CA GLU A 35 4.52 -5.70 -10.13
C GLU A 35 6.04 -5.69 -10.09
N SER A 36 6.63 -6.88 -10.10
CA SER A 36 8.07 -7.05 -10.18
C SER A 36 8.34 -8.34 -10.92
N MET A 37 9.21 -8.29 -11.91
CA MET A 37 9.61 -9.47 -12.68
C MET A 37 8.40 -10.21 -13.27
N LYS A 38 7.43 -9.43 -13.76
CA LYS A 38 6.21 -9.95 -14.40
C LYS A 38 5.31 -10.73 -13.45
N MET A 39 5.47 -10.50 -12.14
CA MET A 39 4.62 -11.12 -11.12
C MET A 39 3.95 -10.02 -10.31
N GLU A 40 2.75 -10.32 -9.82
CA GLU A 40 1.98 -9.37 -9.04
C GLU A 40 2.10 -9.71 -7.56
N PHE A 41 2.27 -8.67 -6.74
CA PHE A 41 2.45 -8.82 -5.29
C PHE A 41 1.46 -7.89 -4.59
N PRO A 42 0.48 -8.43 -3.87
CA PRO A 42 -0.46 -7.57 -3.16
C PRO A 42 0.21 -6.97 -1.91
N VAL A 43 -0.09 -5.71 -1.65
CA VAL A 43 0.33 -5.04 -0.42
C VAL A 43 -0.86 -5.05 0.50
N LEU A 44 -0.74 -5.76 1.62
CA LEU A 44 -1.85 -5.94 2.55
C LEU A 44 -1.72 -5.00 3.73
N SER A 45 -2.86 -4.54 4.23
CA SER A 45 -2.87 -3.75 5.45
C SER A 45 -2.58 -4.66 6.63
N LYS A 46 -1.73 -4.20 7.54
CA LYS A 46 -1.39 -4.96 8.74
C LYS A 46 -2.43 -4.79 9.84
N LYS A 47 -3.24 -3.74 9.77
CA LYS A 47 -4.23 -3.42 10.79
C LYS A 47 -5.48 -2.86 10.13
N SER A 48 -6.61 -2.97 10.82
CA SER A 48 -7.80 -2.24 10.39
C SER A 48 -7.64 -0.77 10.72
N GLY A 49 -8.33 0.07 9.96
CA GLY A 49 -8.27 1.51 10.17
C GLY A 49 -8.74 2.25 8.94
N ILE A 50 -8.29 3.48 8.82
CA ILE A 50 -8.67 4.35 7.70
C ILE A 50 -7.41 4.71 6.95
N VAL A 51 -7.47 4.65 5.62
CA VAL A 51 -6.34 5.06 4.78
C VAL A 51 -6.21 6.57 4.88
N LYS A 52 -5.11 7.03 5.46
CA LYS A 52 -4.88 8.47 5.65
C LYS A 52 -4.09 9.08 4.50
N GLU A 53 -3.14 8.33 3.95
CA GLU A 53 -2.31 8.83 2.86
C GLU A 53 -1.98 7.70 1.91
N LEU A 54 -1.95 8.03 0.64
CA LEU A 54 -1.39 7.17 -0.39
C LEU A 54 -0.24 7.98 -1.00
N LEU A 55 0.98 7.50 -0.81
CA LEU A 55 2.18 8.26 -1.11
C LEU A 55 2.75 7.95 -2.49
N VAL A 56 2.08 7.09 -3.24
CA VAL A 56 2.50 6.71 -4.59
C VAL A 56 1.28 6.70 -5.50
N SER A 57 1.56 6.71 -6.79
CA SER A 57 0.52 6.64 -7.83
C SER A 57 0.77 5.42 -8.69
N GLU A 58 -0.26 5.02 -9.43
CA GLU A 58 -0.10 3.90 -10.37
C GLU A 58 1.01 4.22 -11.35
N GLU A 59 1.80 3.20 -11.66
CA GLU A 59 2.94 3.24 -12.57
C GLU A 59 4.20 3.85 -11.97
N ASP A 60 4.14 4.30 -10.71
CA ASP A 60 5.35 4.79 -10.04
C ASP A 60 6.33 3.64 -9.82
N VAL A 61 7.61 3.94 -9.97
CA VAL A 61 8.69 3.03 -9.63
C VAL A 61 8.95 3.15 -8.14
N ILE A 62 8.99 2.04 -7.44
CA ILE A 62 9.19 2.03 -5.99
C ILE A 62 10.36 1.14 -5.62
N SER A 63 10.92 1.43 -4.45
CA SER A 63 12.06 0.68 -3.91
C SER A 63 11.64 -0.06 -2.65
N GLU A 64 12.33 -1.15 -2.37
CA GLU A 64 12.13 -1.88 -1.13
C GLU A 64 12.31 -0.94 0.06
N GLY A 65 11.38 -0.99 1.02
CA GLY A 65 11.42 -0.13 2.21
C GLY A 65 10.74 1.21 2.03
N GLN A 66 10.34 1.54 0.81
CA GLN A 66 9.66 2.81 0.56
C GLN A 66 8.27 2.78 1.19
N ILE A 67 7.87 3.91 1.80
CA ILE A 67 6.55 4.02 2.41
C ILE A 67 5.53 4.23 1.29
N LEU A 68 4.52 3.38 1.24
CA LEU A 68 3.50 3.42 0.20
C LEU A 68 2.21 4.09 0.66
N ALA A 69 1.86 3.89 1.92
CA ALA A 69 0.58 4.35 2.45
C ALA A 69 0.68 4.51 3.95
N VAL A 70 -0.24 5.29 4.51
CA VAL A 70 -0.36 5.43 5.96
C VAL A 70 -1.80 5.10 6.33
N VAL A 71 -1.97 4.21 7.30
CA VAL A 71 -3.27 3.80 7.81
C VAL A 71 -3.34 4.22 9.27
N GLU A 72 -4.47 4.79 9.67
CA GLU A 72 -4.67 5.22 11.06
C GLU A 72 -5.81 4.42 11.67
N ASN A 73 -5.57 3.83 12.84
CA ASN A 73 -6.62 3.11 13.54
C ASN A 73 -6.99 3.77 14.86
#